data_2604a578088739285519415d6fa329b9
#
_entry.id   2604a578088739285519415d6fa329b9
#
_cell.length_a   1.000
_cell.length_b   1.000
_cell.length_c   1.000
_cell.angle_alpha   90.00
_cell.angle_beta   90.00
_cell.angle_gamma   90.00
#
_symmetry.space_group_name_H-M   'P 1'
#
loop_
_entity.id
_entity.type
_entity.pdbx_description
1 polymer ?
#
loop_
_entity_poly.entity_id
_entity_poly.type
_entity_poly.pdbx_seq_one_letter_code
_entity_poly.pdbx_strand_id
1 'polypeptide(L)'
;MRRLKKTNEVGCWPVRLTGAAGQTPIAGRLCVLRKSRMATAKARAKVERDASSNGRKLQADTLLYAGYVMVFTTAPESFTAREILEIYRLRWQIELVFKRFKQLAQIGHLPKEDEESSKAWLYGKLFVALLTERLIQQAELFSPWGYDVAPQTESKPLARI
;
A
#
# COMPACT_ATOMS: atom_id res chain seq x y z
N MET A 1 9.72 18.56 15.98
CA MET A 1 8.56 17.93 15.30
C MET A 1 7.40 17.89 16.28
N ARG A 2 6.24 18.53 15.97
CA ARG A 2 5.07 18.51 16.87
C ARG A 2 4.45 17.10 16.83
N ARG A 3 4.24 16.48 17.99
CA ARG A 3 3.66 15.13 18.08
C ARG A 3 2.17 15.18 17.73
N LEU A 4 1.75 14.44 16.70
CA LEU A 4 0.34 14.28 16.35
C LEU A 4 -0.36 13.47 17.47
N LYS A 5 -1.42 14.04 18.05
CA LYS A 5 -2.13 13.45 19.20
C LYS A 5 -3.46 12.82 18.82
N LYS A 6 -4.16 13.42 17.86
CA LYS A 6 -5.50 12.96 17.44
C LYS A 6 -5.43 11.86 16.40
N THR A 7 -6.38 10.92 16.42
CA THR A 7 -6.56 9.94 15.35
C THR A 7 -6.83 10.66 14.03
N ASN A 8 -6.21 10.17 12.94
CA ASN A 8 -6.28 10.73 11.60
C ASN A 8 -5.74 12.19 11.47
N GLU A 9 -5.02 12.66 12.48
CA GLU A 9 -4.30 13.92 12.38
C GLU A 9 -3.16 13.78 11.38
N VAL A 10 -3.08 14.75 10.46
CA VAL A 10 -2.04 14.81 9.41
C VAL A 10 -1.08 15.93 9.73
N GLY A 11 0.20 15.66 9.55
CA GLY A 11 1.26 16.66 9.65
C GLY A 11 2.19 16.57 8.44
N CYS A 12 2.86 17.68 8.14
CA CYS A 12 3.84 17.77 7.08
C CYS A 12 5.02 18.62 7.55
N TRP A 13 6.22 18.15 7.30
CA TRP A 13 7.45 18.85 7.68
C TRP A 13 8.47 18.80 6.55
N PRO A 14 9.15 19.90 6.26
CA PRO A 14 10.30 19.88 5.38
C PRO A 14 11.42 19.06 6.03
N VAL A 15 12.01 18.14 5.28
CA VAL A 15 13.09 17.27 5.73
C VAL A 15 14.13 17.09 4.64
N ARG A 16 15.35 16.74 5.03
CA ARG A 16 16.41 16.33 4.11
C ARG A 16 16.80 14.89 4.42
N LEU A 17 16.76 14.04 3.41
CA LEU A 17 17.30 12.70 3.52
C LEU A 17 18.81 12.76 3.22
N THR A 18 19.60 12.34 4.17
CA THR A 18 21.05 12.16 4.00
C THR A 18 21.32 10.70 3.64
N GLY A 19 21.99 10.49 2.52
CA GLY A 19 22.46 9.16 2.09
C GLY A 19 23.79 8.78 2.75
N ALA A 20 24.44 7.76 2.22
CA ALA A 20 25.80 7.38 2.60
C ALA A 20 26.78 8.55 2.37
N ALA A 21 27.96 8.48 3.00
CA ALA A 21 28.98 9.51 2.88
C ALA A 21 29.30 9.81 1.40
N GLY A 22 29.21 11.10 1.02
CA GLY A 22 29.45 11.57 -0.35
C GLY A 22 28.20 11.71 -1.24
N GLN A 23 27.02 11.33 -0.76
CA GLN A 23 25.77 11.56 -1.50
C GLN A 23 25.16 12.92 -1.17
N THR A 24 24.64 13.61 -2.20
CA THR A 24 23.92 14.87 -2.03
C THR A 24 22.61 14.65 -1.27
N PRO A 25 22.35 15.39 -0.18
CA PRO A 25 21.09 15.26 0.53
C PRO A 25 19.88 15.60 -0.34
N ILE A 26 18.85 14.78 -0.30
CA ILE A 26 17.61 14.99 -1.03
C ILE A 26 16.66 15.81 -0.14
N ALA A 27 16.33 17.02 -0.57
CA ALA A 27 15.33 17.85 0.09
C ALA A 27 13.92 17.35 -0.28
N GLY A 28 13.01 17.35 0.67
CA GLY A 28 11.63 16.94 0.46
C GLY A 28 10.77 17.20 1.69
N ARG A 29 9.59 16.59 1.72
CA ARG A 29 8.63 16.72 2.81
C ARG A 29 8.30 15.36 3.40
N LEU A 30 8.18 15.28 4.71
CA LEU A 30 7.69 14.11 5.41
C LEU A 30 6.21 14.34 5.77
N CYS A 31 5.33 13.63 5.07
CA CYS A 31 3.90 13.60 5.33
C CYS A 31 3.59 12.45 6.30
N VAL A 32 2.91 12.75 7.40
CA VAL A 32 2.66 11.79 8.47
C VAL A 32 1.19 11.79 8.83
N LEU A 33 0.61 10.59 8.96
CA LEU A 33 -0.75 10.36 9.43
C LEU A 33 -0.72 9.57 10.73
N ARG A 34 -1.46 10.01 11.74
CA ARG A 34 -1.69 9.26 12.97
C ARG A 34 -2.74 8.17 12.74
N LYS A 35 -2.36 6.90 12.93
CA LYS A 35 -3.27 5.76 12.83
C LYS A 35 -4.34 5.77 13.94
N SER A 36 -5.46 5.11 13.71
CA SER A 36 -6.45 4.83 14.75
C SER A 36 -5.86 3.94 15.86
N ARG A 37 -6.52 3.91 17.01
CA ARG A 37 -6.10 3.07 18.15
C ARG A 37 -6.03 1.59 17.74
N MET A 38 -7.05 1.09 17.04
CA MET A 38 -7.08 -0.30 16.55
C MET A 38 -5.94 -0.60 15.56
N ALA A 39 -5.74 0.28 14.56
CA ALA A 39 -4.68 0.10 13.58
C ALA A 39 -3.29 0.20 14.22
N THR A 40 -3.11 1.06 15.23
CA THR A 40 -1.86 1.17 16.00
C THR A 40 -1.60 -0.11 16.81
N ALA A 41 -2.61 -0.67 17.49
CA ALA A 41 -2.48 -1.91 18.25
C ALA A 41 -2.09 -3.08 17.33
N LYS A 42 -2.79 -3.23 16.19
CA LYS A 42 -2.45 -4.27 15.18
C LYS A 42 -1.02 -4.10 14.65
N ALA A 43 -0.59 -2.87 14.36
CA ALA A 43 0.75 -2.60 13.84
C ALA A 43 1.82 -2.92 14.88
N ARG A 44 1.62 -2.57 16.16
CA ARG A 44 2.54 -2.89 17.25
C ARG A 44 2.66 -4.40 17.47
N ALA A 45 1.53 -5.10 17.56
CA ALA A 45 1.51 -6.56 17.72
C ALA A 45 2.22 -7.29 16.55
N LYS A 46 2.14 -6.73 15.33
CA LYS A 46 2.91 -7.25 14.19
C LYS A 46 4.41 -7.04 14.39
N VAL A 47 4.83 -5.83 14.75
CA VAL A 47 6.25 -5.49 14.98
C VAL A 47 6.85 -6.33 16.11
N GLU A 48 6.11 -6.58 17.19
CA GLU A 48 6.51 -7.42 18.31
C GLU A 48 6.71 -8.88 17.88
N ARG A 49 5.78 -9.42 17.09
CA ARG A 49 5.90 -10.79 16.54
C ARG A 49 7.10 -10.92 15.60
N ASP A 50 7.27 -9.94 14.70
CA ASP A 50 8.39 -9.94 13.75
C ASP A 50 9.74 -9.80 14.47
N ALA A 51 9.81 -9.03 15.55
CA ALA A 51 11.01 -8.92 16.39
C ALA A 51 11.30 -10.23 17.13
N SER A 52 10.27 -10.84 17.72
CA SER A 52 10.40 -12.13 18.42
C SER A 52 10.85 -13.26 17.46
N SER A 53 10.23 -13.36 16.28
CA SER A 53 10.59 -14.37 15.27
C SER A 53 12.02 -14.24 14.77
N ASN A 54 12.56 -13.02 14.73
CA ASN A 54 13.92 -12.75 14.23
C ASN A 54 14.96 -12.57 15.34
N GLY A 55 14.61 -12.80 16.61
CA GLY A 55 15.51 -12.65 17.76
C GLY A 55 16.03 -11.20 17.93
N ARG A 56 15.32 -10.18 17.43
CA ARG A 56 15.76 -8.78 17.48
C ARG A 56 15.20 -8.08 18.71
N LYS A 57 16.06 -7.30 19.38
CA LYS A 57 15.60 -6.39 20.45
C LYS A 57 14.75 -5.28 19.86
N LEU A 58 13.55 -5.13 20.39
CA LEU A 58 12.61 -4.10 19.97
C LEU A 58 13.00 -2.75 20.58
N GLN A 59 13.17 -1.75 19.74
CA GLN A 59 13.44 -0.38 20.18
C GLN A 59 12.11 0.36 20.47
N ALA A 60 12.10 1.20 21.50
CA ALA A 60 10.92 2.00 21.87
C ALA A 60 10.43 2.88 20.71
N ASP A 61 11.34 3.43 19.92
CA ASP A 61 11.03 4.25 18.74
C ASP A 61 10.30 3.46 17.65
N THR A 62 10.63 2.18 17.46
CA THR A 62 9.95 1.33 16.50
C THR A 62 8.46 1.17 16.86
N LEU A 63 8.17 0.97 18.14
CA LEU A 63 6.78 0.92 18.64
C LEU A 63 6.06 2.25 18.53
N LEU A 64 6.79 3.36 18.72
CA LEU A 64 6.24 4.70 18.53
C LEU A 64 5.85 4.90 17.07
N TYR A 65 6.77 4.65 16.14
CA TYR A 65 6.57 4.83 14.70
C TYR A 65 5.52 3.88 14.12
N ALA A 66 5.32 2.70 14.68
CA ALA A 66 4.24 1.79 14.28
C ALA A 66 2.84 2.44 14.34
N GLY A 67 2.66 3.47 15.16
CA GLY A 67 1.41 4.22 15.27
C GLY A 67 1.17 5.27 14.18
N TYR A 68 2.09 5.41 13.21
CA TYR A 68 2.01 6.41 12.15
C TYR A 68 2.14 5.75 10.77
N VAL A 69 1.60 6.42 9.76
CA VAL A 69 1.98 6.24 8.35
C VAL A 69 2.87 7.42 8.01
N MET A 70 4.05 7.16 7.47
CA MET A 70 5.04 8.19 7.13
C MET A 70 5.44 8.03 5.68
N VAL A 71 5.31 9.09 4.90
CA VAL A 71 5.65 9.13 3.48
C VAL A 71 6.57 10.31 3.22
N PHE A 72 7.78 10.04 2.75
CA PHE A 72 8.66 11.06 2.21
C PHE A 72 8.31 11.31 0.75
N THR A 73 8.27 12.58 0.36
CA THR A 73 7.97 13.00 -1.01
C THR A 73 8.79 14.20 -1.43
N THR A 74 9.15 14.23 -2.71
CA THR A 74 9.73 15.38 -3.41
C THR A 74 8.69 16.10 -4.28
N ALA A 75 7.42 15.69 -4.20
CA ALA A 75 6.34 16.32 -4.96
C ALA A 75 6.22 17.82 -4.61
N PRO A 76 5.78 18.66 -5.58
CA PRO A 76 5.59 20.10 -5.39
C PRO A 76 4.67 20.42 -4.19
N GLU A 77 4.81 21.62 -3.65
CA GLU A 77 3.99 22.07 -2.51
C GLU A 77 2.50 22.24 -2.85
N SER A 78 2.17 22.30 -4.14
CA SER A 78 0.78 22.26 -4.63
C SER A 78 0.00 21.04 -4.17
N PHE A 79 0.70 19.90 -3.93
CA PHE A 79 0.07 18.71 -3.34
C PHE A 79 0.04 18.83 -1.82
N THR A 80 -1.15 18.74 -1.25
CA THR A 80 -1.34 18.70 0.20
C THR A 80 -0.80 17.40 0.79
N ALA A 81 -0.48 17.40 2.07
CA ALA A 81 -0.04 16.18 2.77
C ALA A 81 -1.09 15.06 2.71
N ARG A 82 -2.38 15.41 2.69
CA ARG A 82 -3.48 14.45 2.58
C ARG A 82 -3.50 13.78 1.22
N GLU A 83 -3.40 14.54 0.14
CA GLU A 83 -3.34 14.00 -1.23
C GLU A 83 -2.14 13.06 -1.41
N ILE A 84 -0.96 13.44 -0.89
CA ILE A 84 0.23 12.57 -0.93
C ILE A 84 -0.03 11.23 -0.22
N LEU A 85 -0.65 11.26 0.95
CA LEU A 85 -0.98 10.05 1.71
C LEU A 85 -2.05 9.19 1.00
N GLU A 86 -3.00 9.80 0.30
CA GLU A 86 -3.99 9.11 -0.53
C GLU A 86 -3.36 8.46 -1.76
N ILE A 87 -2.48 9.17 -2.47
CA ILE A 87 -1.70 8.61 -3.59
C ILE A 87 -0.89 7.40 -3.12
N TYR A 88 -0.24 7.50 -1.94
CA TYR A 88 0.50 6.38 -1.37
C TYR A 88 -0.40 5.18 -1.05
N ARG A 89 -1.63 5.41 -0.59
CA ARG A 89 -2.62 4.36 -0.36
C ARG A 89 -3.04 3.66 -1.66
N LEU A 90 -3.22 4.42 -2.75
CA LEU A 90 -3.51 3.85 -4.07
C LEU A 90 -2.36 2.99 -4.58
N ARG A 91 -1.10 3.40 -4.39
CA ARG A 91 0.07 2.58 -4.72
C ARG A 91 0.03 1.21 -4.03
N TRP A 92 -0.38 1.17 -2.76
CA TRP A 92 -0.54 -0.08 -2.03
C TRP A 92 -1.60 -1.01 -2.66
N GLN A 93 -2.67 -0.46 -3.22
CA GLN A 93 -3.67 -1.26 -3.94
C GLN A 93 -3.06 -1.94 -5.18
N ILE A 94 -2.19 -1.25 -5.91
CA ILE A 94 -1.47 -1.84 -7.04
C ILE A 94 -0.62 -3.04 -6.58
N GLU A 95 0.09 -2.92 -5.46
CA GLU A 95 0.86 -4.03 -4.90
C GLU A 95 -0.03 -5.23 -4.54
N LEU A 96 -1.22 -4.99 -4.00
CA LEU A 96 -2.19 -6.06 -3.72
C LEU A 96 -2.68 -6.75 -4.99
N VAL A 97 -2.91 -6.01 -6.08
CA VAL A 97 -3.27 -6.57 -7.39
C VAL A 97 -2.14 -7.47 -7.91
N PHE A 98 -0.90 -6.99 -7.90
CA PHE A 98 0.25 -7.81 -8.30
C PHE A 98 0.42 -9.05 -7.41
N LYS A 99 0.22 -8.92 -6.11
CA LYS A 99 0.26 -10.08 -5.19
C LYS A 99 -0.81 -11.10 -5.53
N ARG A 100 -2.03 -10.65 -5.82
CA ARG A 100 -3.14 -11.49 -6.24
C ARG A 100 -2.81 -12.21 -7.55
N PHE A 101 -2.33 -11.49 -8.58
CA PHE A 101 -1.93 -12.10 -9.84
C PHE A 101 -0.79 -13.11 -9.67
N LYS A 102 0.20 -12.79 -8.83
CA LYS A 102 1.28 -13.72 -8.53
C LYS A 102 0.77 -15.02 -7.88
N GLN A 103 -0.21 -14.93 -7.00
CA GLN A 103 -0.79 -16.09 -6.31
C GLN A 103 -1.75 -16.88 -7.20
N LEU A 104 -2.71 -16.22 -7.87
CA LEU A 104 -3.74 -16.86 -8.68
C LEU A 104 -3.20 -17.35 -10.03
N ALA A 105 -2.41 -16.56 -10.71
CA ALA A 105 -1.87 -16.91 -12.01
C ALA A 105 -0.51 -17.62 -11.91
N GLN A 106 0.04 -17.83 -10.69
CA GLN A 106 1.34 -18.46 -10.46
C GLN A 106 2.48 -17.87 -11.31
N ILE A 107 2.46 -16.55 -11.49
CA ILE A 107 3.42 -15.81 -12.34
C ILE A 107 4.85 -15.87 -11.76
N GLY A 108 5.01 -16.31 -10.51
CA GLY A 108 6.31 -16.39 -9.85
C GLY A 108 7.25 -17.50 -10.32
N HIS A 109 6.80 -18.35 -11.23
CA HIS A 109 7.60 -19.47 -11.76
C HIS A 109 7.54 -19.48 -13.29
N LEU A 110 8.67 -19.17 -13.92
CA LEU A 110 8.83 -19.25 -15.37
C LEU A 110 9.23 -20.68 -15.74
N PRO A 111 8.45 -21.38 -16.57
CA PRO A 111 8.69 -22.78 -16.87
C PRO A 111 9.81 -23.00 -17.90
N LYS A 112 10.36 -21.95 -18.50
CA LYS A 112 11.35 -22.01 -19.56
C LYS A 112 12.43 -20.94 -19.40
N GLU A 113 13.63 -21.26 -19.86
CA GLU A 113 14.80 -20.36 -19.83
C GLU A 113 14.87 -19.46 -21.08
N ASP A 114 14.14 -19.80 -22.14
CA ASP A 114 14.06 -19.02 -23.36
C ASP A 114 13.21 -17.77 -23.21
N GLU A 115 13.72 -16.62 -23.66
CA GLU A 115 13.13 -15.31 -23.47
C GLU A 115 11.75 -15.18 -24.15
N GLU A 116 11.64 -15.64 -25.41
CA GLU A 116 10.40 -15.52 -26.18
C GLU A 116 9.29 -16.42 -25.62
N SER A 117 9.61 -17.66 -25.27
CA SER A 117 8.67 -18.58 -24.64
C SER A 117 8.25 -18.09 -23.25
N SER A 118 9.16 -17.47 -22.50
CA SER A 118 8.87 -16.89 -21.19
C SER A 118 7.94 -15.68 -21.31
N LYS A 119 8.14 -14.82 -22.30
CA LYS A 119 7.24 -13.69 -22.60
C LYS A 119 5.86 -14.18 -23.01
N ALA A 120 5.76 -15.13 -23.94
CA ALA A 120 4.49 -15.69 -24.40
C ALA A 120 3.72 -16.32 -23.24
N TRP A 121 4.41 -17.08 -22.37
CA TRP A 121 3.81 -17.66 -21.17
C TRP A 121 3.31 -16.59 -20.19
N LEU A 122 4.11 -15.56 -19.94
CA LEU A 122 3.74 -14.45 -19.04
C LEU A 122 2.52 -13.70 -19.57
N TYR A 123 2.51 -13.35 -20.86
CA TYR A 123 1.37 -12.68 -21.48
C TYR A 123 0.10 -13.54 -21.45
N GLY A 124 0.21 -14.85 -21.71
CA GLY A 124 -0.91 -15.79 -21.61
C GLY A 124 -1.49 -15.82 -20.18
N LYS A 125 -0.64 -15.89 -19.16
CA LYS A 125 -1.06 -15.86 -17.75
C LYS A 125 -1.71 -14.53 -17.36
N LEU A 126 -1.14 -13.41 -17.79
CA LEU A 126 -1.73 -12.08 -17.55
C LEU A 126 -3.07 -11.94 -18.25
N PHE A 127 -3.19 -12.41 -19.48
CA PHE A 127 -4.44 -12.40 -20.22
C PHE A 127 -5.53 -13.21 -19.49
N VAL A 128 -5.22 -14.44 -19.06
CA VAL A 128 -6.17 -15.27 -18.30
C VAL A 128 -6.55 -14.59 -16.98
N ALA A 129 -5.62 -13.99 -16.27
CA ALA A 129 -5.89 -13.28 -15.02
C ALA A 129 -6.84 -12.08 -15.23
N LEU A 130 -6.59 -11.27 -16.27
CA LEU A 130 -7.44 -10.13 -16.63
C LEU A 130 -8.84 -10.59 -17.10
N LEU A 131 -8.90 -11.67 -17.89
CA LEU A 131 -10.18 -12.24 -18.32
C LEU A 131 -10.99 -12.75 -17.12
N THR A 132 -10.33 -13.42 -16.18
CA THR A 132 -10.98 -13.90 -14.95
C THR A 132 -11.52 -12.76 -14.11
N GLU A 133 -10.74 -11.69 -13.89
CA GLU A 133 -11.20 -10.47 -13.18
C GLU A 133 -12.42 -9.85 -13.89
N ARG A 134 -12.39 -9.78 -15.23
CA ARG A 134 -13.50 -9.26 -16.01
C ARG A 134 -14.76 -10.11 -15.86
N LEU A 135 -14.62 -11.44 -15.90
CA LEU A 135 -15.74 -12.37 -15.72
C LEU A 135 -16.31 -12.29 -14.30
N ILE A 136 -15.47 -12.17 -13.27
CA ILE A 136 -15.93 -11.98 -11.89
C ILE A 136 -16.73 -10.68 -11.77
N GLN A 137 -16.23 -9.57 -12.30
CA GLN A 137 -16.95 -8.30 -12.31
C GLN A 137 -18.31 -8.39 -13.01
N GLN A 138 -18.39 -9.11 -14.13
CA GLN A 138 -19.64 -9.35 -14.82
C GLN A 138 -20.56 -10.29 -14.03
N ALA A 139 -20.02 -11.33 -13.41
CA ALA A 139 -20.79 -12.26 -12.59
C ALA A 139 -21.40 -11.62 -11.34
N GLU A 140 -20.71 -10.64 -10.74
CA GLU A 140 -21.26 -9.84 -9.63
C GLU A 140 -22.50 -9.02 -10.04
N LEU A 141 -22.64 -8.69 -11.34
CA LEU A 141 -23.82 -8.04 -11.90
C LEU A 141 -24.99 -9.03 -12.10
N PHE A 142 -24.71 -10.33 -12.14
CA PHE A 142 -25.70 -11.40 -12.30
C PHE A 142 -25.74 -12.28 -11.04
N SER A 143 -26.14 -11.69 -9.92
CA SER A 143 -26.35 -12.48 -8.70
C SER A 143 -27.51 -13.46 -8.91
N PRO A 144 -27.28 -14.78 -8.89
CA PRO A 144 -28.36 -15.78 -9.04
C PRO A 144 -29.32 -15.76 -7.85
N TRP A 145 -29.04 -15.02 -6.81
CA TRP A 145 -29.83 -14.92 -5.57
C TRP A 145 -30.74 -13.68 -5.54
N GLY A 146 -30.86 -12.92 -6.65
CA GLY A 146 -31.77 -11.77 -6.75
C GLY A 146 -31.42 -10.59 -5.83
N TYR A 147 -30.25 -10.57 -5.27
CA TYR A 147 -29.73 -9.36 -4.61
C TYR A 147 -29.28 -8.43 -5.73
N ASP A 148 -30.00 -7.33 -5.91
CA ASP A 148 -29.47 -6.18 -6.63
C ASP A 148 -28.19 -5.75 -5.92
N VAL A 149 -27.06 -6.23 -6.42
CA VAL A 149 -25.79 -5.58 -6.15
C VAL A 149 -25.86 -4.30 -6.97
N ALA A 150 -26.52 -3.29 -6.40
CA ALA A 150 -26.50 -1.96 -6.96
C ALA A 150 -25.04 -1.64 -7.23
N PRO A 151 -24.68 -1.23 -8.46
CA PRO A 151 -23.33 -0.83 -8.74
C PRO A 151 -23.00 0.23 -7.68
N GLN A 152 -21.99 -0.01 -6.86
CA GLN A 152 -21.47 1.00 -5.93
C GLN A 152 -20.79 2.09 -6.77
N THR A 153 -21.55 2.75 -7.62
CA THR A 153 -21.19 3.96 -8.36
C THR A 153 -21.37 5.20 -7.52
N GLU A 154 -21.84 5.06 -6.31
CA GLU A 154 -21.52 6.08 -5.34
C GLU A 154 -20.13 5.77 -4.80
N SER A 155 -19.16 6.47 -5.37
CA SER A 155 -17.98 6.89 -4.63
C SER A 155 -18.51 7.43 -3.30
N LYS A 156 -18.64 6.55 -2.32
CA LYS A 156 -18.91 6.94 -0.94
C LYS A 156 -17.93 8.06 -0.68
N PRO A 157 -18.39 9.28 -0.44
CA PRO A 157 -17.48 10.40 -0.21
C PRO A 157 -16.54 9.90 0.84
N LEU A 158 -15.25 9.86 0.52
CA LEU A 158 -14.16 9.32 1.32
C LEU A 158 -14.49 9.64 2.77
N ALA A 159 -14.93 8.61 3.51
CA ALA A 159 -15.34 8.79 4.88
C ALA A 159 -14.18 9.50 5.55
N ARG A 160 -14.42 10.71 6.00
CA ARG A 160 -13.44 11.62 6.59
C ARG A 160 -12.54 10.82 7.50
N ILE A 161 -11.31 10.65 7.03
CA ILE A 161 -10.23 10.00 7.78
C ILE A 161 -9.88 10.87 8.98
#